data_1d28a7aedd3e2de46167799b2b470fd2
#
_entry.id   1d28a7aedd3e2de46167799b2b470fd2
#
_cell.length_a   1.000
_cell.length_b   1.000
_cell.length_c   1.000
_cell.angle_alpha   90.00
_cell.angle_beta   90.00
_cell.angle_gamma   90.00
#
_symmetry.space_group_name_H-M   'P 1'
#
loop_
_entity.id
_entity.type
_entity.pdbx_description
1 polymer ?
#
loop_
_entity_poly.entity_id
_entity_poly.type
_entity_poly.pdbx_seq_one_letter_code
_entity_poly.pdbx_strand_id
1 'polypeptide(L)'
;MGRATALVDANAKVTGQAWYGDDVRLPNEVIGRILRSPHHYARIRSIDTSAAEAMPGVLAIATGDDAPKTFGVLPVTKDEHAMAVEKVRHVGDLVACVAAVDEATAMEALGAIVVDYEELEPCLLYTSPSPRDE
;
A
#
# COMPACT_ATOMS: atom_id res chain seq x y z
N MET A 1 -4.89 24.23 -39.96
CA MET A 1 -3.69 23.98 -39.15
C MET A 1 -3.98 24.49 -37.74
N GLY A 2 -3.75 23.66 -36.71
CA GLY A 2 -3.99 24.02 -35.32
C GLY A 2 -3.08 25.14 -34.84
N ARG A 3 -3.60 26.04 -34.01
CA ARG A 3 -2.84 27.08 -33.33
C ARG A 3 -2.33 26.54 -32.01
N ALA A 4 -1.05 26.72 -31.70
CA ALA A 4 -0.51 26.41 -30.39
C ALA A 4 -1.21 27.27 -29.33
N THR A 5 -1.90 26.64 -28.38
CA THR A 5 -2.57 27.30 -27.26
C THR A 5 -1.82 26.95 -25.98
N ALA A 6 -1.47 27.95 -25.18
CA ALA A 6 -0.84 27.73 -23.89
C ALA A 6 -1.83 27.02 -22.94
N LEU A 7 -1.32 26.08 -22.15
CA LEU A 7 -2.09 25.46 -21.08
C LEU A 7 -2.47 26.51 -20.03
N VAL A 8 -3.73 26.49 -19.59
CA VAL A 8 -4.28 27.49 -18.63
C VAL A 8 -3.50 27.48 -17.31
N ASP A 9 -3.05 26.30 -16.88
CA ASP A 9 -2.36 26.06 -15.63
C ASP A 9 -0.81 26.00 -15.75
N ALA A 10 -0.27 26.20 -16.95
CA ALA A 10 1.17 26.06 -17.20
C ALA A 10 1.99 26.99 -16.30
N ASN A 11 1.57 28.26 -16.16
CA ASN A 11 2.30 29.22 -15.35
C ASN A 11 2.34 28.83 -13.87
N ALA A 12 1.22 28.42 -13.30
CA ALA A 12 1.14 27.97 -11.91
C ALA A 12 2.02 26.73 -11.66
N LYS A 13 2.06 25.80 -12.61
CA LYS A 13 2.88 24.58 -12.51
C LYS A 13 4.38 24.88 -12.56
N VAL A 14 4.84 25.67 -13.52
CA VAL A 14 6.28 25.96 -13.66
C VAL A 14 6.82 26.91 -12.60
N THR A 15 5.99 27.70 -11.97
CA THR A 15 6.35 28.61 -10.87
C THR A 15 6.19 28.00 -9.48
N GLY A 16 5.71 26.75 -9.38
CA GLY A 16 5.44 26.09 -8.10
C GLY A 16 4.23 26.65 -7.33
N GLN A 17 3.34 27.39 -8.00
CA GLN A 17 2.12 27.96 -7.41
C GLN A 17 0.90 27.04 -7.58
N ALA A 18 1.04 25.95 -8.34
CA ALA A 18 -0.02 24.96 -8.47
C ALA A 18 -0.14 24.16 -7.18
N TRP A 19 -1.37 24.01 -6.68
CA TRP A 19 -1.68 23.22 -5.49
C TRP A 19 -2.13 21.82 -5.87
N TYR A 20 -1.58 20.83 -5.20
CA TYR A 20 -1.92 19.42 -5.34
C TYR A 20 -2.43 18.85 -4.02
N GLY A 21 -2.93 17.63 -4.03
CA GLY A 21 -3.45 16.98 -2.83
C GLY A 21 -2.43 16.94 -1.68
N ASP A 22 -1.17 16.66 -1.99
CA ASP A 22 -0.09 16.60 -1.00
C ASP A 22 0.33 17.96 -0.42
N ASP A 23 -0.09 19.07 -1.03
CA ASP A 23 0.20 20.42 -0.52
C ASP A 23 -0.85 20.89 0.48
N VAL A 24 -2.00 20.20 0.53
CA VAL A 24 -3.10 20.55 1.43
C VAL A 24 -2.78 20.05 2.84
N ARG A 25 -2.81 20.96 3.79
CA ARG A 25 -2.66 20.66 5.22
C ARG A 25 -3.92 21.05 5.96
N LEU A 26 -4.48 20.11 6.71
CA LEU A 26 -5.70 20.32 7.49
C LEU A 26 -5.38 20.29 8.99
N PRO A 27 -6.13 21.06 9.81
CA PRO A 27 -6.02 20.93 11.25
C PRO A 27 -6.34 19.49 11.70
N ASN A 28 -5.53 18.92 12.58
CA ASN A 28 -5.66 17.57 13.11
C ASN A 28 -5.56 16.46 12.04
N GLU A 29 -4.88 16.71 10.93
CA GLU A 29 -4.56 15.64 10.00
C GLU A 29 -3.65 14.61 10.67
N VAL A 30 -3.77 13.36 10.22
CA VAL A 30 -2.91 12.26 10.64
C VAL A 30 -2.12 11.73 9.45
N ILE A 31 -0.94 11.23 9.70
CA ILE A 31 -0.10 10.63 8.67
C ILE A 31 -0.34 9.14 8.63
N GLY A 32 -0.76 8.66 7.46
CA GLY A 32 -0.89 7.22 7.17
C GLY A 32 0.34 6.67 6.47
N ARG A 33 0.85 5.53 6.92
CA ARG A 33 1.91 4.77 6.26
C ARG A 33 1.56 3.30 6.18
N ILE A 34 2.08 2.63 5.15
CA ILE A 34 1.71 1.25 4.83
C ILE A 34 2.94 0.36 4.92
N LEU A 35 2.82 -0.72 5.70
CA LEU A 35 3.77 -1.82 5.71
C LEU A 35 3.56 -2.68 4.48
N ARG A 36 4.63 -2.90 3.71
CA ARG A 36 4.60 -3.69 2.49
C ARG A 36 5.43 -4.95 2.62
N SER A 37 4.97 -6.02 1.97
CA SER A 37 5.69 -7.29 1.94
C SER A 37 7.01 -7.17 1.18
N PRO A 38 8.11 -7.73 1.72
CA PRO A 38 9.35 -7.92 0.98
C PRO A 38 9.36 -9.20 0.11
N HIS A 39 8.37 -10.09 0.28
CA HIS A 39 8.34 -11.40 -0.35
C HIS A 39 7.52 -11.40 -1.64
N HIS A 40 7.93 -12.19 -2.62
CA HIS A 40 7.21 -12.42 -3.87
C HIS A 40 5.91 -13.21 -3.65
N TYR A 41 6.00 -14.25 -2.80
CA TYR A 41 4.85 -15.08 -2.44
C TYR A 41 5.11 -15.71 -1.08
N ALA A 42 4.29 -15.39 -0.10
CA ALA A 42 4.42 -15.92 1.25
C ALA A 42 3.07 -15.97 1.96
N ARG A 43 2.92 -16.95 2.83
CA ARG A 43 1.80 -17.00 3.76
C ARG A 43 2.13 -16.13 4.97
N ILE A 44 1.16 -15.34 5.43
CA ILE A 44 1.23 -14.61 6.69
C ILE A 44 0.80 -15.59 7.80
N ARG A 45 1.73 -15.90 8.72
CA ARG A 45 1.44 -16.75 9.89
C ARG A 45 0.89 -15.92 11.03
N SER A 46 1.48 -14.76 11.26
CA SER A 46 1.02 -13.81 12.27
C SER A 46 1.52 -12.40 11.97
N ILE A 47 0.80 -11.41 12.47
CA ILE A 47 1.20 -10.00 12.49
C ILE A 47 1.10 -9.56 13.94
N ASP A 48 2.24 -9.16 14.53
CA ASP A 48 2.29 -8.60 15.88
C ASP A 48 2.45 -7.08 15.78
N THR A 49 1.40 -6.37 16.17
CA THR A 49 1.32 -4.90 16.18
C THR A 49 1.52 -4.31 17.58
N SER A 50 1.65 -5.13 18.61
CA SER A 50 1.60 -4.71 20.02
C SER A 50 2.66 -3.67 20.38
N ALA A 51 3.88 -3.84 19.88
CA ALA A 51 4.97 -2.89 20.12
C ALA A 51 4.69 -1.53 19.46
N ALA A 52 4.15 -1.54 18.23
CA ALA A 52 3.81 -0.34 17.51
C ALA A 52 2.61 0.39 18.12
N GLU A 53 1.59 -0.34 18.57
CA GLU A 53 0.41 0.23 19.26
C GLU A 53 0.75 0.91 20.57
N ALA A 54 1.78 0.43 21.28
CA ALA A 54 2.25 1.02 22.53
C ALA A 54 3.05 2.31 22.34
N MET A 55 3.41 2.68 21.11
CA MET A 55 4.23 3.85 20.82
C MET A 55 3.45 5.16 20.99
N PRO A 56 3.99 6.14 21.70
CA PRO A 56 3.38 7.47 21.80
C PRO A 56 3.26 8.13 20.42
N GLY A 57 2.06 8.63 20.11
CA GLY A 57 1.78 9.28 18.83
C GLY A 57 1.24 8.35 17.74
N VAL A 58 1.23 7.05 17.95
CA VAL A 58 0.47 6.11 17.12
C VAL A 58 -1.01 6.19 17.52
N LEU A 59 -1.88 6.39 16.56
CA LEU A 59 -3.31 6.60 16.78
C LEU A 59 -4.13 5.37 16.45
N ALA A 60 -3.74 4.65 15.41
CA ALA A 60 -4.39 3.41 14.99
C ALA A 60 -3.46 2.58 14.13
N ILE A 61 -3.64 1.26 14.18
CA ILE A 61 -3.05 0.31 13.26
C ILE A 61 -4.18 -0.55 12.70
N ALA A 62 -4.14 -0.84 11.42
CA ALA A 62 -5.08 -1.72 10.76
C ALA A 62 -4.35 -2.79 9.95
N THR A 63 -4.89 -4.00 9.95
CA THR A 63 -4.42 -5.15 9.19
C THR A 63 -5.50 -5.65 8.23
N GLY A 64 -5.21 -6.69 7.47
CA GLY A 64 -6.21 -7.32 6.59
C GLY A 64 -7.45 -7.81 7.32
N ASP A 65 -7.33 -8.22 8.58
CA ASP A 65 -8.44 -8.71 9.39
C ASP A 65 -9.44 -7.61 9.78
N ASP A 66 -8.98 -6.34 9.85
CA ASP A 66 -9.83 -5.19 10.13
C ASP A 66 -10.67 -4.77 8.92
N ALA A 67 -10.24 -5.17 7.71
CA ALA A 67 -10.92 -4.86 6.45
C ALA A 67 -11.16 -6.12 5.60
N PRO A 68 -11.92 -7.12 6.10
CA PRO A 68 -12.07 -8.42 5.45
C PRO A 68 -12.89 -8.40 4.16
N LYS A 69 -13.56 -7.28 3.86
CA LYS A 69 -14.43 -7.17 2.70
C LYS A 69 -13.62 -7.17 1.41
N THR A 70 -13.93 -8.12 0.55
CA THR A 70 -13.34 -8.20 -0.78
C THR A 70 -13.99 -7.25 -1.78
N PHE A 71 -13.20 -6.78 -2.71
CA PHE A 71 -13.62 -5.99 -3.86
C PHE A 71 -12.97 -6.52 -5.15
N GLY A 72 -13.25 -5.93 -6.27
CA GLY A 72 -12.63 -6.25 -7.55
C GLY A 72 -13.10 -5.29 -8.63
N VAL A 73 -12.18 -4.90 -9.49
CA VAL A 73 -12.44 -4.00 -10.61
C VAL A 73 -13.20 -4.72 -11.73
N LEU A 74 -12.92 -6.01 -11.90
CA LEU A 74 -13.58 -6.84 -12.91
C LEU A 74 -14.91 -7.39 -12.38
N PRO A 75 -15.98 -7.41 -13.21
CA PRO A 75 -17.28 -7.90 -12.76
C PRO A 75 -17.32 -9.40 -12.45
N VAL A 76 -16.31 -10.16 -12.89
CA VAL A 76 -16.22 -11.62 -12.76
C VAL A 76 -15.46 -12.07 -11.50
N THR A 77 -14.62 -11.22 -10.93
CA THR A 77 -13.82 -11.55 -9.73
C THR A 77 -13.92 -10.42 -8.71
N LYS A 78 -14.24 -10.76 -7.48
CA LYS A 78 -14.25 -9.85 -6.33
C LYS A 78 -13.50 -10.52 -5.18
N ASP A 79 -12.22 -10.78 -5.43
CA ASP A 79 -11.33 -11.57 -4.57
C ASP A 79 -10.11 -10.76 -4.07
N GLU A 80 -10.09 -9.44 -4.36
CA GLU A 80 -9.07 -8.54 -3.89
C GLU A 80 -9.39 -8.06 -2.47
N HIS A 81 -8.42 -8.11 -1.57
CA HIS A 81 -8.49 -7.52 -0.24
C HIS A 81 -7.80 -6.15 -0.24
N ALA A 82 -8.26 -5.26 0.63
CA ALA A 82 -7.61 -3.96 0.82
C ALA A 82 -6.17 -4.10 1.35
N MET A 83 -5.94 -5.11 2.18
CA MET A 83 -4.63 -5.55 2.68
C MET A 83 -4.60 -7.07 2.70
N ALA A 84 -3.43 -7.66 2.61
CA ALA A 84 -3.25 -9.11 2.63
C ALA A 84 -3.75 -9.71 3.95
N VAL A 85 -4.59 -10.75 3.87
CA VAL A 85 -5.13 -11.47 5.02
C VAL A 85 -4.35 -12.76 5.25
N GLU A 86 -4.42 -13.72 4.31
CA GLU A 86 -3.78 -15.02 4.48
C GLU A 86 -2.37 -15.08 3.90
N LYS A 87 -2.15 -14.39 2.78
CA LYS A 87 -0.89 -14.44 2.04
C LYS A 87 -0.66 -13.20 1.19
N VAL A 88 0.60 -12.89 1.02
CA VAL A 88 1.08 -11.88 0.06
C VAL A 88 1.39 -12.55 -1.27
N ARG A 89 1.09 -11.86 -2.37
CA ARG A 89 1.17 -12.39 -3.74
C ARG A 89 2.23 -11.73 -4.60
N HIS A 90 2.80 -10.63 -4.14
CA HIS A 90 3.89 -9.91 -4.82
C HIS A 90 4.68 -9.06 -3.84
N VAL A 91 5.89 -8.69 -4.24
CA VAL A 91 6.68 -7.71 -3.49
C VAL A 91 5.94 -6.36 -3.48
N GLY A 92 5.80 -5.78 -2.30
CA GLY A 92 5.06 -4.53 -2.13
C GLY A 92 3.57 -4.70 -1.83
N ASP A 93 3.06 -5.94 -1.70
CA ASP A 93 1.70 -6.19 -1.25
C ASP A 93 1.44 -5.56 0.11
N LEU A 94 0.25 -5.00 0.32
CA LEU A 94 -0.10 -4.27 1.53
C LEU A 94 -0.40 -5.25 2.67
N VAL A 95 0.26 -5.07 3.82
CA VAL A 95 0.14 -5.97 4.97
C VAL A 95 -0.52 -5.30 6.16
N ALA A 96 -0.10 -4.10 6.49
CA ALA A 96 -0.65 -3.31 7.58
C ALA A 96 -0.59 -1.82 7.26
N CYS A 97 -1.40 -1.03 7.96
CA CYS A 97 -1.42 0.42 7.85
C CYS A 97 -1.31 1.03 9.24
N VAL A 98 -0.46 2.03 9.39
CA VAL A 98 -0.29 2.80 10.63
C VAL A 98 -0.79 4.22 10.39
N ALA A 99 -1.56 4.76 11.34
CA ALA A 99 -1.92 6.16 11.44
C ALA A 99 -1.25 6.78 12.67
N ALA A 100 -0.47 7.84 12.46
CA ALA A 100 0.27 8.51 13.53
C ALA A 100 0.18 10.04 13.41
N VAL A 101 0.62 10.73 14.44
CA VAL A 101 0.60 12.20 14.53
C VAL A 101 1.58 12.87 13.58
N ASP A 102 2.65 12.19 13.20
CA ASP A 102 3.66 12.66 12.25
C ASP A 102 4.33 11.53 11.50
N GLU A 103 5.10 11.90 10.48
CA GLU A 103 5.81 10.99 9.57
C GLU A 103 6.85 10.11 10.29
N ALA A 104 7.63 10.70 11.19
CA ALA A 104 8.70 10.00 11.89
C ALA A 104 8.13 8.89 12.78
N THR A 105 7.08 9.23 13.55
CA THR A 105 6.36 8.27 14.39
C THR A 105 5.73 7.14 13.55
N ALA A 106 5.11 7.48 12.41
CA ALA A 106 4.53 6.47 11.52
C ALA A 106 5.57 5.49 10.98
N MET A 107 6.74 6.01 10.56
CA MET A 107 7.83 5.17 10.04
C MET A 107 8.46 4.30 11.11
N GLU A 108 8.67 4.83 12.32
CA GLU A 108 9.18 4.07 13.46
C GLU A 108 8.21 2.96 13.86
N ALA A 109 6.91 3.26 13.91
CA ALA A 109 5.87 2.27 14.19
C ALA A 109 5.82 1.15 13.15
N LEU A 110 5.99 1.45 11.86
CA LEU A 110 6.10 0.40 10.83
C LEU A 110 7.28 -0.54 11.11
N GLY A 111 8.41 -0.01 11.57
CA GLY A 111 9.58 -0.81 11.93
C GLY A 111 9.37 -1.69 13.18
N ALA A 112 8.41 -1.35 14.02
CA ALA A 112 8.06 -2.11 15.22
C ALA A 112 7.04 -3.22 14.98
N ILE A 113 6.36 -3.24 13.83
CA ILE A 113 5.44 -4.33 13.46
C ILE A 113 6.27 -5.54 13.03
N VAL A 114 6.00 -6.68 13.65
CA VAL A 114 6.64 -7.96 13.33
C VAL A 114 5.67 -8.84 12.55
N VAL A 115 6.08 -9.29 11.37
CA VAL A 115 5.28 -10.20 10.54
C VAL A 115 6.05 -11.51 10.38
N ASP A 116 5.43 -12.62 10.75
CA ASP A 116 5.95 -13.97 10.52
C ASP A 116 5.44 -14.47 9.17
N TYR A 117 6.39 -14.65 8.24
CA TYR A 117 6.12 -15.14 6.90
C TYR A 117 6.62 -16.56 6.71
N GLU A 118 5.79 -17.38 6.06
CA GLU A 118 6.19 -18.63 5.45
C GLU A 118 6.35 -18.43 3.96
N GLU A 119 7.60 -18.39 3.49
CA GLU A 119 7.87 -18.24 2.06
C GLU A 119 7.32 -19.42 1.28
N LEU A 120 6.67 -19.12 0.17
CA LEU A 120 6.13 -20.09 -0.77
C LEU A 120 6.87 -19.96 -2.11
N GLU A 121 6.87 -20.99 -2.91
CA GLU A 121 7.52 -20.98 -4.21
C GLU A 121 6.75 -20.05 -5.19
N PRO A 122 7.35 -18.92 -5.62
CA PRO A 122 6.69 -18.01 -6.54
C PRO A 122 6.83 -18.50 -7.98
N CYS A 123 5.78 -18.32 -8.79
CA CYS A 123 5.85 -18.55 -10.22
C CYS A 123 6.39 -17.28 -10.92
N LEU A 124 7.71 -17.18 -11.04
CA LEU A 124 8.38 -16.01 -11.66
C LEU A 124 8.61 -16.19 -13.17
N LEU A 125 8.58 -17.43 -13.64
CA LEU A 125 8.77 -17.75 -15.06
C LEU A 125 7.52 -18.48 -15.57
N TYR A 126 6.88 -17.91 -16.56
CA TYR A 126 5.82 -18.59 -17.28
C TYR A 126 6.46 -19.51 -18.30
N THR A 127 6.72 -20.74 -17.88
CA THR A 127 7.41 -21.76 -18.69
C THR A 127 6.48 -22.73 -19.38
N SER A 128 5.17 -22.57 -19.26
CA SER A 128 4.21 -23.41 -19.99
C SER A 128 4.31 -23.08 -21.48
N PRO A 129 4.73 -24.02 -22.33
CA PRO A 129 4.76 -23.77 -23.78
C PRO A 129 3.33 -23.44 -24.24
N SER A 130 3.23 -22.45 -25.10
CA SER A 130 1.96 -22.12 -25.75
C SER A 130 1.56 -23.32 -26.65
N PRO A 131 0.27 -23.67 -26.71
CA PRO A 131 -0.22 -24.66 -27.67
C PRO A 131 0.11 -24.34 -29.14
N ARG A 132 0.64 -23.13 -29.40
CA ARG A 132 1.11 -22.73 -30.75
C ARG A 132 2.59 -23.00 -30.96
N ASP A 133 3.32 -23.39 -29.92
CA ASP A 133 4.76 -23.67 -30.00
C ASP A 133 5.03 -25.20 -30.21
N GLU A 134 3.97 -25.98 -30.35
CA GLU A 134 3.94 -27.37 -30.78
C GLU A 134 3.40 -27.45 -32.25
#